data_7b7cb4ca8ff96f73bb435f2f0b7f3637
#
_entry.id   7b7cb4ca8ff96f73bb435f2f0b7f3637
#
_cell.length_a   1.000
_cell.length_b   1.000
_cell.length_c   1.000
_cell.angle_alpha   90.00
_cell.angle_beta   90.00
_cell.angle_gamma   90.00
#
_symmetry.space_group_name_H-M   'P 1'
#
loop_
_entity.id
_entity.type
_entity.pdbx_description
1 polymer ?
#
loop_
_entity_poly.entity_id
_entity_poly.type
_entity_poly.pdbx_seq_one_letter_code
_entity_poly.pdbx_strand_id
1 'polypeptide(L)'
;MQFIKGFLPWVAFAGLSAFGWQWASLGALVVSTLVLVKGVIDGYKADALVLECGNTLFFALWTLLAFVDTSSPAEHLDGPVSMAWLAATAWGSIVFGRPFTTGLAKRDVPPEMWNDPGFIRTNLILTRIWAAAFSISTLTLGMVVVADLNVAFRVFFQATGLLVPAIVTVQYPKRVQARMNAAVVQGVRS
;
A
#
# COMPACT_ATOMS: atom_id res chain seq x y z
N MET A 1 -13.26 -7.90 0.15
CA MET A 1 -11.99 -7.33 -0.34
C MET A 1 -11.63 -6.10 0.48
N GLN A 2 -11.11 -6.30 1.69
CA GLN A 2 -10.72 -5.21 2.62
C GLN A 2 -9.44 -4.49 2.15
N PHE A 3 -8.59 -5.20 1.38
CA PHE A 3 -7.33 -4.70 0.86
C PHE A 3 -7.45 -3.38 0.06
N ILE A 4 -8.51 -3.24 -0.77
CA ILE A 4 -8.70 -2.04 -1.61
C ILE A 4 -8.96 -0.80 -0.74
N LYS A 5 -9.58 -0.96 0.43
CA LYS A 5 -9.91 0.17 1.32
C LYS A 5 -8.67 0.91 1.81
N GLY A 6 -7.55 0.21 2.02
CA GLY A 6 -6.29 0.82 2.42
C GLY A 6 -5.68 1.75 1.38
N PHE A 7 -6.08 1.62 0.11
CA PHE A 7 -5.60 2.47 -0.98
C PHE A 7 -6.59 3.57 -1.40
N LEU A 8 -7.78 3.64 -0.78
CA LEU A 8 -8.77 4.70 -1.07
C LEU A 8 -8.23 6.13 -0.94
N PRO A 9 -7.37 6.48 0.06
CA PRO A 9 -6.80 7.81 0.15
C PRO A 9 -5.99 8.20 -1.08
N TRP A 10 -5.25 7.25 -1.68
CA TRP A 10 -4.45 7.47 -2.89
C TRP A 10 -5.32 7.69 -4.12
N VAL A 11 -6.45 6.97 -4.21
CA VAL A 11 -7.45 7.19 -5.27
C VAL A 11 -8.11 8.56 -5.12
N ALA A 12 -8.43 8.96 -3.88
CA ALA A 12 -8.98 10.28 -3.60
C ALA A 12 -7.99 11.40 -3.96
N PHE A 13 -6.70 11.24 -3.59
CA PHE A 13 -5.63 12.17 -3.96
C PHE A 13 -5.55 12.34 -5.48
N ALA A 14 -5.45 11.23 -6.22
CA ALA A 14 -5.38 11.26 -7.68
C ALA A 14 -6.64 11.87 -8.33
N GLY A 15 -7.83 11.54 -7.82
CA GLY A 15 -9.10 12.06 -8.35
C GLY A 15 -9.31 13.56 -8.09
N LEU A 16 -8.74 14.07 -7.00
CA LEU A 16 -8.86 15.48 -6.62
C LEU A 16 -7.69 16.35 -7.13
N SER A 17 -6.67 15.76 -7.73
CA SER A 17 -5.47 16.49 -8.20
C SER A 17 -5.79 17.62 -9.19
N ALA A 18 -6.87 17.50 -9.96
CA ALA A 18 -7.35 18.54 -10.88
C ALA A 18 -7.78 19.84 -10.17
N PHE A 19 -8.08 19.78 -8.87
CA PHE A 19 -8.46 20.96 -8.06
C PHE A 19 -7.28 21.62 -7.36
N GLY A 20 -6.05 21.16 -7.62
CA GLY A 20 -4.82 21.60 -6.98
C GLY A 20 -4.38 20.64 -5.87
N TRP A 21 -3.06 20.61 -5.64
CA TRP A 21 -2.45 19.65 -4.72
C TRP A 21 -2.84 19.86 -3.24
N GLN A 22 -3.20 21.09 -2.84
CA GLN A 22 -3.68 21.40 -1.50
C GLN A 22 -5.01 20.67 -1.20
N TRP A 23 -5.97 20.79 -2.14
CA TRP A 23 -7.29 20.19 -1.99
C TRP A 23 -7.26 18.68 -2.17
N ALA A 24 -6.39 18.19 -3.06
CA ALA A 24 -6.14 16.76 -3.22
C ALA A 24 -5.59 16.13 -1.94
N SER A 25 -4.59 16.78 -1.32
CA SER A 25 -3.98 16.34 -0.05
C SER A 25 -4.98 16.33 1.09
N LEU A 26 -5.76 17.41 1.23
CA LEU A 26 -6.79 17.53 2.27
C LEU A 26 -7.88 16.47 2.09
N GLY A 27 -8.36 16.27 0.87
CA GLY A 27 -9.35 15.24 0.58
C GLY A 27 -8.83 13.83 0.89
N ALA A 28 -7.58 13.54 0.55
CA ALA A 28 -6.93 12.28 0.88
C ALA A 28 -6.72 12.11 2.40
N LEU A 29 -6.40 13.19 3.13
CA LEU A 29 -6.32 13.20 4.60
C LEU A 29 -7.67 12.85 5.22
N VAL A 30 -8.75 13.48 4.76
CA VAL A 30 -10.10 13.17 5.24
C VAL A 30 -10.43 11.70 5.00
N VAL A 31 -10.21 11.20 3.79
CA VAL A 31 -10.49 9.79 3.46
C VAL A 31 -9.62 8.84 4.30
N SER A 32 -8.31 9.11 4.46
CA SER A 32 -7.41 8.25 5.26
C SER A 32 -7.83 8.23 6.73
N THR A 33 -8.21 9.38 7.28
CA THR A 33 -8.71 9.49 8.66
C THR A 33 -10.02 8.70 8.84
N LEU A 34 -10.96 8.82 7.91
CA LEU A 34 -12.22 8.05 7.95
C LEU A 34 -11.97 6.54 7.88
N VAL A 35 -11.05 6.09 7.02
CA VAL A 35 -10.69 4.67 6.92
C VAL A 35 -10.03 4.18 8.20
N LEU A 36 -9.13 4.96 8.79
CA LEU A 36 -8.46 4.65 10.05
C LEU A 36 -9.48 4.57 11.21
N VAL A 37 -10.31 5.60 11.38
CA VAL A 37 -11.34 5.66 12.43
C VAL A 37 -12.31 4.48 12.30
N LYS A 38 -12.75 4.19 11.07
CA LYS A 38 -13.59 3.02 10.83
C LYS A 38 -12.89 1.73 11.24
N GLY A 39 -11.61 1.56 10.93
CA GLY A 39 -10.83 0.39 11.34
C GLY A 39 -10.76 0.24 12.86
N VAL A 40 -10.61 1.34 13.60
CA VAL A 40 -10.61 1.37 15.07
C VAL A 40 -12.01 0.99 15.60
N ILE A 41 -13.09 1.54 15.04
CA ILE A 41 -14.47 1.23 15.42
C ILE A 41 -14.79 -0.25 15.13
N ASP A 42 -14.31 -0.79 14.01
CA ASP A 42 -14.48 -2.21 13.66
C ASP A 42 -13.63 -3.15 14.57
N GLY A 43 -12.88 -2.59 15.55
CA GLY A 43 -12.12 -3.35 16.56
C GLY A 43 -10.79 -3.90 16.06
N TYR A 44 -10.25 -3.42 14.94
CA TYR A 44 -8.94 -3.87 14.47
C TYR A 44 -7.82 -3.39 15.40
N LYS A 45 -6.87 -4.29 15.66
CA LYS A 45 -5.68 -3.99 16.48
C LYS A 45 -4.68 -3.12 15.69
N ALA A 46 -3.80 -2.44 16.40
CA ALA A 46 -2.81 -1.54 15.80
C ALA A 46 -1.91 -2.21 14.74
N ASP A 47 -1.60 -3.51 14.89
CA ASP A 47 -0.84 -4.28 13.91
C ASP A 47 -1.59 -4.50 12.58
N ALA A 48 -2.92 -4.43 12.62
CA ALA A 48 -3.77 -4.52 11.44
C ALA A 48 -4.07 -3.15 10.80
N LEU A 49 -3.61 -2.04 11.40
CA LEU A 49 -3.87 -0.67 10.95
C LEU A 49 -2.58 0.06 10.51
N VAL A 50 -1.49 -0.67 10.29
CA VAL A 50 -0.18 -0.09 9.93
C VAL A 50 -0.26 0.77 8.67
N LEU A 51 -0.94 0.29 7.63
CA LEU A 51 -1.08 1.01 6.37
C LEU A 51 -1.95 2.28 6.55
N GLU A 52 -3.05 2.18 7.27
CA GLU A 52 -3.96 3.30 7.53
C GLU A 52 -3.28 4.39 8.38
N CYS A 53 -2.53 4.01 9.41
CA CYS A 53 -1.74 4.94 10.20
C CYS A 53 -0.67 5.62 9.34
N GLY A 54 0.05 4.85 8.52
CA GLY A 54 1.05 5.39 7.59
C GLY A 54 0.45 6.37 6.59
N ASN A 55 -0.69 6.03 6.00
CA ASN A 55 -1.39 6.90 5.04
C ASN A 55 -1.87 8.19 5.72
N THR A 56 -2.49 8.10 6.90
CA THR A 56 -2.98 9.27 7.63
C THR A 56 -1.83 10.21 8.01
N LEU A 57 -0.72 9.66 8.49
CA LEU A 57 0.47 10.46 8.81
C LEU A 57 1.04 11.13 7.55
N PHE A 58 1.17 10.40 6.44
CA PHE A 58 1.63 10.96 5.18
C PHE A 58 0.77 12.14 4.74
N PHE A 59 -0.54 11.92 4.62
CA PHE A 59 -1.43 12.97 4.13
C PHE A 59 -1.57 14.13 5.11
N ALA A 60 -1.39 13.92 6.42
CA ALA A 60 -1.33 15.01 7.39
C ALA A 60 -0.10 15.92 7.14
N LEU A 61 1.08 15.31 6.98
CA LEU A 61 2.31 16.05 6.68
C LEU A 61 2.26 16.71 5.30
N TRP A 62 1.73 16.00 4.29
CA TRP A 62 1.62 16.51 2.93
C TRP A 62 0.62 17.65 2.82
N THR A 63 -0.52 17.56 3.52
CA THR A 63 -1.50 18.64 3.60
C THR A 63 -0.91 19.85 4.32
N LEU A 64 -0.22 19.65 5.44
CA LEU A 64 0.44 20.73 6.15
C LEU A 64 1.42 21.49 5.24
N LEU A 65 2.28 20.76 4.52
CA LEU A 65 3.23 21.35 3.57
C LEU A 65 2.47 22.15 2.48
N ALA A 66 1.43 21.55 1.91
CA ALA A 66 0.66 22.12 0.81
C ALA A 66 -0.04 23.44 1.18
N PHE A 67 -0.46 23.60 2.43
CA PHE A 67 -1.11 24.84 2.89
C PHE A 67 -0.14 25.88 3.45
N VAL A 68 1.05 25.46 3.94
CA VAL A 68 2.09 26.37 4.41
C VAL A 68 2.84 26.99 3.24
N ASP A 69 3.13 26.22 2.20
CA ASP A 69 3.84 26.68 0.99
C ASP A 69 3.09 26.21 -0.27
N THR A 70 2.10 26.99 -0.67
CA THR A 70 1.22 26.68 -1.80
C THR A 70 1.93 26.63 -3.15
N SER A 71 3.11 27.25 -3.25
CA SER A 71 3.97 27.27 -4.46
C SER A 71 5.19 26.37 -4.35
N SER A 72 5.20 25.47 -3.38
CA SER A 72 6.32 24.58 -3.14
C SER A 72 6.63 23.70 -4.35
N PRO A 73 7.90 23.58 -4.76
CA PRO A 73 8.30 22.62 -5.80
C PRO A 73 8.04 21.17 -5.41
N ALA A 74 7.70 20.90 -4.14
CA ALA A 74 7.29 19.58 -3.66
C ALA A 74 6.06 19.03 -4.40
N GLU A 75 5.18 19.90 -4.93
CA GLU A 75 4.04 19.48 -5.77
C GLU A 75 4.47 18.56 -6.92
N HIS A 76 5.61 18.86 -7.56
CA HIS A 76 6.13 18.04 -8.67
C HIS A 76 6.77 16.72 -8.22
N LEU A 77 7.00 16.57 -6.91
CA LEU A 77 7.59 15.38 -6.30
C LEU A 77 6.56 14.46 -5.63
N ASP A 78 5.27 14.77 -5.79
CA ASP A 78 4.18 14.01 -5.17
C ASP A 78 4.25 12.49 -5.47
N GLY A 79 4.51 12.12 -6.71
CA GLY A 79 4.65 10.73 -7.15
C GLY A 79 5.81 9.99 -6.47
N PRO A 80 7.07 10.43 -6.66
CA PRO A 80 8.22 9.76 -6.05
C PRO A 80 8.18 9.79 -4.51
N VAL A 81 7.74 10.88 -3.88
CA VAL A 81 7.65 10.98 -2.42
C VAL A 81 6.56 10.05 -1.86
N SER A 82 5.42 9.95 -2.53
CA SER A 82 4.36 9.01 -2.18
C SER A 82 4.84 7.56 -2.21
N MET A 83 5.53 7.16 -3.28
CA MET A 83 6.08 5.81 -3.42
C MET A 83 7.20 5.54 -2.41
N ALA A 84 8.06 6.53 -2.12
CA ALA A 84 9.08 6.42 -1.08
C ALA A 84 8.46 6.20 0.31
N TRP A 85 7.39 6.93 0.63
CA TRP A 85 6.67 6.75 1.89
C TRP A 85 6.04 5.37 2.02
N LEU A 86 5.38 4.89 0.95
CA LEU A 86 4.82 3.54 0.91
C LEU A 86 5.91 2.47 1.03
N ALA A 87 7.07 2.66 0.37
CA ALA A 87 8.23 1.79 0.51
C ALA A 87 8.75 1.77 1.95
N ALA A 88 8.93 2.95 2.58
CA ALA A 88 9.35 3.07 3.97
C ALA A 88 8.35 2.40 4.94
N THR A 89 7.05 2.58 4.71
CA THR A 89 5.99 1.92 5.49
C THR A 89 6.07 0.39 5.34
N ALA A 90 6.25 -0.11 4.11
CA ALA A 90 6.32 -1.55 3.85
C ALA A 90 7.59 -2.18 4.44
N TRP A 91 8.76 -1.61 4.20
CA TRP A 91 10.02 -2.08 4.79
C TRP A 91 10.02 -1.95 6.32
N GLY A 92 9.57 -0.82 6.85
CA GLY A 92 9.43 -0.60 8.28
C GLY A 92 8.53 -1.65 8.93
N SER A 93 7.39 -1.98 8.32
CA SER A 93 6.50 -3.01 8.82
C SER A 93 7.16 -4.39 8.93
N ILE A 94 8.10 -4.72 8.02
CA ILE A 94 8.89 -5.95 8.08
C ILE A 94 9.91 -5.89 9.21
N VAL A 95 10.64 -4.78 9.33
CA VAL A 95 11.68 -4.59 10.36
C VAL A 95 11.07 -4.69 11.77
N PHE A 96 9.89 -4.12 11.96
CA PHE A 96 9.17 -4.21 13.24
C PHE A 96 8.42 -5.54 13.44
N GLY A 97 8.61 -6.54 12.56
CA GLY A 97 7.98 -7.86 12.67
C GLY A 97 6.46 -7.86 12.47
N ARG A 98 5.90 -6.82 11.86
CA ARG A 98 4.46 -6.65 11.63
C ARG A 98 4.16 -6.33 10.15
N PRO A 99 4.43 -7.26 9.21
CA PRO A 99 4.22 -7.04 7.77
C PRO A 99 2.81 -6.52 7.52
N PHE A 100 2.67 -5.37 6.83
CA PHE A 100 1.37 -4.70 6.67
C PHE A 100 0.32 -5.57 5.96
N THR A 101 0.76 -6.45 5.04
CA THR A 101 -0.17 -7.38 4.38
C THR A 101 -0.73 -8.42 5.34
N THR A 102 0.01 -8.79 6.41
CA THR A 102 -0.50 -9.66 7.49
C THR A 102 -1.67 -9.00 8.20
N GLY A 103 -1.54 -7.71 8.53
CA GLY A 103 -2.62 -6.95 9.15
C GLY A 103 -3.88 -6.91 8.29
N LEU A 104 -3.72 -6.68 7.00
CA LEU A 104 -4.83 -6.69 6.04
C LEU A 104 -5.46 -8.09 5.89
N ALA A 105 -4.64 -9.15 5.80
CA ALA A 105 -5.11 -10.52 5.64
C ALA A 105 -5.86 -11.05 6.88
N LYS A 106 -5.46 -10.62 8.08
CA LYS A 106 -6.15 -10.97 9.34
C LYS A 106 -7.62 -10.55 9.37
N ARG A 107 -8.02 -9.57 8.56
CA ARG A 107 -9.42 -9.11 8.46
C ARG A 107 -10.33 -10.07 7.71
N ASP A 108 -9.74 -10.93 6.87
CA ASP A 108 -10.46 -11.84 5.97
C ASP A 108 -10.30 -13.32 6.38
N VAL A 109 -9.48 -13.64 7.44
CA VAL A 109 -9.25 -15.01 7.90
C VAL A 109 -9.50 -15.17 9.40
N PRO A 110 -9.97 -16.37 9.85
CA PRO A 110 -10.21 -16.66 11.26
C PRO A 110 -8.94 -16.56 12.10
N PRO A 111 -9.05 -16.18 13.40
CA PRO A 111 -7.92 -16.01 14.31
C PRO A 111 -7.02 -17.25 14.46
N GLU A 112 -7.59 -18.45 14.30
CA GLU A 112 -6.88 -19.73 14.42
C GLU A 112 -5.77 -19.87 13.36
N MET A 113 -5.94 -19.20 12.20
CA MET A 113 -4.96 -19.23 11.09
C MET A 113 -3.84 -18.20 11.23
N TRP A 114 -3.94 -17.24 12.16
CA TRP A 114 -2.98 -16.13 12.24
C TRP A 114 -1.55 -16.57 12.59
N ASN A 115 -1.42 -17.68 13.32
CA ASN A 115 -0.15 -18.26 13.73
C ASN A 115 0.34 -19.39 12.80
N ASP A 116 -0.40 -19.67 11.72
CA ASP A 116 0.01 -20.67 10.74
C ASP A 116 1.31 -20.22 10.02
N PRO A 117 2.35 -21.06 9.98
CA PRO A 117 3.61 -20.70 9.32
C PRO A 117 3.47 -20.36 7.84
N GLY A 118 2.53 -21.00 7.13
CA GLY A 118 2.23 -20.73 5.73
C GLY A 118 1.58 -19.36 5.55
N PHE A 119 0.65 -18.99 6.44
CA PHE A 119 0.03 -17.68 6.47
C PHE A 119 1.06 -16.57 6.71
N ILE A 120 1.92 -16.73 7.73
CA ILE A 120 2.97 -15.76 8.07
C ILE A 120 3.95 -15.59 6.90
N ARG A 121 4.44 -16.72 6.35
CA ARG A 121 5.40 -16.71 5.22
C ARG A 121 4.80 -16.06 3.97
N THR A 122 3.56 -16.37 3.64
CA THR A 122 2.84 -15.79 2.49
C THR A 122 2.77 -14.28 2.61
N ASN A 123 2.35 -13.76 3.75
CA ASN A 123 2.21 -12.33 3.97
C ASN A 123 3.57 -11.62 4.00
N LEU A 124 4.61 -12.24 4.55
CA LEU A 124 5.96 -11.69 4.48
C LEU A 124 6.47 -11.57 3.04
N ILE A 125 6.24 -12.59 2.21
CA ILE A 125 6.60 -12.55 0.78
C ILE A 125 5.82 -11.44 0.07
N LEU A 126 4.52 -11.35 0.29
CA LEU A 126 3.69 -10.29 -0.30
C LEU A 126 4.17 -8.91 0.11
N THR A 127 4.44 -8.68 1.40
CA THR A 127 4.96 -7.37 1.86
C THR A 127 6.30 -7.03 1.21
N ARG A 128 7.21 -8.00 1.02
CA ARG A 128 8.47 -7.78 0.30
C ARG A 128 8.26 -7.41 -1.16
N ILE A 129 7.29 -8.02 -1.84
CA ILE A 129 6.94 -7.69 -3.23
C ILE A 129 6.41 -6.27 -3.32
N TRP A 130 5.54 -5.86 -2.40
CA TRP A 130 5.05 -4.48 -2.31
C TRP A 130 6.19 -3.49 -2.04
N ALA A 131 7.04 -3.77 -1.06
CA ALA A 131 8.17 -2.92 -0.71
C ALA A 131 9.14 -2.73 -1.89
N ALA A 132 9.47 -3.82 -2.60
CA ALA A 132 10.31 -3.76 -3.79
C ALA A 132 9.64 -2.97 -4.93
N ALA A 133 8.35 -3.20 -5.20
CA ALA A 133 7.60 -2.47 -6.22
C ALA A 133 7.55 -0.96 -5.92
N PHE A 134 7.27 -0.57 -4.68
CA PHE A 134 7.30 0.84 -4.27
C PHE A 134 8.70 1.46 -4.38
N SER A 135 9.75 0.72 -4.00
CA SER A 135 11.13 1.20 -4.13
C SER A 135 11.53 1.43 -5.59
N ILE A 136 11.19 0.49 -6.48
CA ILE A 136 11.43 0.64 -7.92
C ILE A 136 10.63 1.83 -8.47
N SER A 137 9.36 1.97 -8.07
CA SER A 137 8.52 3.08 -8.50
C SER A 137 9.04 4.43 -8.02
N THR A 138 9.59 4.51 -6.81
CA THR A 138 10.26 5.72 -6.30
C THR A 138 11.40 6.14 -7.20
N LEU A 139 12.28 5.20 -7.56
CA LEU A 139 13.45 5.47 -8.41
C LEU A 139 13.03 5.86 -9.83
N THR A 140 12.09 5.11 -10.42
CA THR A 140 11.63 5.39 -11.80
C THR A 140 10.88 6.72 -11.90
N LEU A 141 10.00 7.03 -10.94
CA LEU A 141 9.31 8.32 -10.90
C LEU A 141 10.27 9.49 -10.62
N GLY A 142 11.27 9.28 -9.75
CA GLY A 142 12.34 10.26 -9.55
C GLY A 142 13.10 10.57 -10.84
N MET A 143 13.45 9.54 -11.62
CA MET A 143 14.09 9.72 -12.93
C MET A 143 13.16 10.43 -13.93
N VAL A 144 11.87 10.11 -13.93
CA VAL A 144 10.86 10.78 -14.78
C VAL A 144 10.78 12.27 -14.47
N VAL A 145 10.84 12.66 -13.19
CA VAL A 145 10.85 14.07 -12.77
C VAL A 145 12.15 14.76 -13.20
N VAL A 146 13.30 14.16 -12.92
CA VAL A 146 14.62 14.73 -13.26
C VAL A 146 14.79 14.89 -14.77
N ALA A 147 14.30 13.94 -15.56
CA ALA A 147 14.38 13.98 -17.03
C ALA A 147 13.25 14.78 -17.67
N ASP A 148 12.39 15.42 -16.89
CA ASP A 148 11.22 16.20 -17.33
C ASP A 148 10.34 15.46 -18.36
N LEU A 149 10.12 14.16 -18.13
CA LEU A 149 9.29 13.36 -19.00
C LEU A 149 7.81 13.71 -18.82
N ASN A 150 7.02 13.47 -19.89
CA ASN A 150 5.62 13.84 -19.90
C ASN A 150 4.78 13.07 -18.83
N VAL A 151 3.59 13.60 -18.56
CA VAL A 151 2.66 13.06 -17.55
C VAL A 151 2.27 11.59 -17.79
N ALA A 152 2.27 11.12 -19.03
CA ALA A 152 1.92 9.73 -19.32
C ALA A 152 2.91 8.73 -18.70
N PHE A 153 4.21 9.05 -18.68
CA PHE A 153 5.22 8.25 -17.98
C PHE A 153 4.99 8.24 -16.48
N ARG A 154 4.65 9.40 -15.88
CA ARG A 154 4.32 9.48 -14.43
C ARG A 154 3.15 8.56 -14.09
N VAL A 155 2.04 8.69 -14.81
CA VAL A 155 0.84 7.86 -14.60
C VAL A 155 1.15 6.38 -14.82
N PHE A 156 1.89 6.03 -15.87
CA PHE A 156 2.25 4.64 -16.17
C PHE A 156 3.06 3.99 -15.04
N PHE A 157 4.15 4.62 -14.59
CA PHE A 157 5.00 4.05 -13.54
C PHE A 157 4.31 4.03 -12.18
N GLN A 158 3.51 5.04 -11.85
CA GLN A 158 2.73 5.07 -10.63
C GLN A 158 1.65 3.97 -10.61
N ALA A 159 0.90 3.82 -11.70
CA ALA A 159 -0.09 2.76 -11.85
C ALA A 159 0.56 1.36 -11.78
N THR A 160 1.67 1.15 -12.48
CA THR A 160 2.39 -0.13 -12.48
C THR A 160 2.88 -0.50 -11.07
N GLY A 161 3.42 0.47 -10.32
CA GLY A 161 3.88 0.28 -8.95
C GLY A 161 2.81 -0.18 -7.96
N LEU A 162 1.54 0.12 -8.26
CA LEU A 162 0.39 -0.31 -7.46
C LEU A 162 -0.27 -1.58 -8.01
N LEU A 163 -0.48 -1.63 -9.32
CA LEU A 163 -1.26 -2.72 -9.95
C LEU A 163 -0.50 -4.05 -9.95
N VAL A 164 0.80 -4.05 -10.21
CA VAL A 164 1.59 -5.29 -10.25
C VAL A 164 1.55 -6.02 -8.90
N PRO A 165 1.94 -5.40 -7.77
CA PRO A 165 1.87 -6.09 -6.50
C PRO A 165 0.42 -6.39 -6.06
N ALA A 166 -0.57 -5.59 -6.45
CA ALA A 166 -1.98 -5.89 -6.19
C ALA A 166 -2.43 -7.18 -6.88
N ILE A 167 -2.10 -7.35 -8.17
CA ILE A 167 -2.38 -8.58 -8.93
C ILE A 167 -1.71 -9.79 -8.26
N VAL A 168 -0.43 -9.65 -7.86
CA VAL A 168 0.30 -10.73 -7.16
C VAL A 168 -0.38 -11.07 -5.84
N THR A 169 -0.83 -10.07 -5.08
CA THR A 169 -1.53 -10.28 -3.80
C THR A 169 -2.81 -11.12 -3.96
N VAL A 170 -3.53 -10.96 -5.06
CA VAL A 170 -4.74 -11.75 -5.34
C VAL A 170 -4.40 -13.16 -5.84
N GLN A 171 -3.35 -13.31 -6.65
CA GLN A 171 -3.04 -14.57 -7.31
C GLN A 171 -2.15 -15.50 -6.47
N TYR A 172 -1.20 -14.97 -5.71
CA TYR A 172 -0.19 -15.75 -5.02
C TYR A 172 -0.78 -16.71 -3.97
N PRO A 173 -1.69 -16.30 -3.07
CA PRO A 173 -2.29 -17.22 -2.10
C PRO A 173 -3.06 -18.36 -2.77
N LYS A 174 -3.78 -18.08 -3.88
CA LYS A 174 -4.50 -19.09 -4.64
C LYS A 174 -3.56 -20.15 -5.24
N ARG A 175 -2.41 -19.73 -5.75
CA ARG A 175 -1.39 -20.63 -6.30
C ARG A 175 -0.74 -21.50 -5.21
N VAL A 176 -0.48 -20.93 -4.03
CA VAL A 176 0.06 -21.67 -2.89
C VAL A 176 -0.93 -22.76 -2.45
N GLN A 177 -2.20 -22.40 -2.30
CA GLN A 177 -3.25 -23.34 -1.89
C GLN A 177 -3.47 -24.46 -2.92
N ALA A 178 -3.46 -24.14 -4.21
CA ALA A 178 -3.57 -25.14 -5.27
C ALA A 178 -2.40 -26.14 -5.24
N ARG A 179 -1.17 -25.70 -4.97
CA ARG A 179 0.01 -26.57 -4.83
C ARG A 179 -0.11 -27.49 -3.62
N MET A 180 -0.56 -26.97 -2.48
CA MET A 180 -0.76 -27.79 -1.28
C MET A 180 -1.81 -28.87 -1.52
N ASN A 181 -2.93 -28.51 -2.13
CA ASN A 181 -3.99 -29.50 -2.46
C ASN A 181 -3.48 -30.58 -3.43
N ALA A 182 -2.70 -30.21 -4.44
CA ALA A 182 -2.12 -31.17 -5.37
C ALA A 182 -1.13 -32.14 -4.68
N ALA A 183 -0.31 -31.64 -3.74
CA ALA A 183 0.61 -32.47 -2.96
C ALA A 183 -0.12 -33.49 -2.06
N VAL A 184 -1.20 -33.07 -1.41
CA VAL A 184 -2.04 -33.96 -0.58
C VAL A 184 -2.66 -35.07 -1.42
N VAL A 185 -3.18 -34.76 -2.61
CA VAL A 185 -3.77 -35.77 -3.52
C VAL A 185 -2.72 -36.77 -4.02
N GLN A 186 -1.48 -36.32 -4.26
CA GLN A 186 -0.39 -37.23 -4.66
C GLN A 186 0.05 -38.13 -3.51
N GLY A 187 0.18 -37.58 -2.28
CA GLY A 187 0.55 -38.37 -1.09
C GLY A 187 -0.51 -39.39 -0.64
N VAL A 188 -1.76 -39.24 -1.02
CA VAL A 188 -2.82 -40.23 -0.76
C VAL A 188 -2.83 -41.37 -1.79
N ARG A 189 -2.15 -41.19 -2.93
CA ARG A 189 -2.06 -42.19 -4.03
C ARG A 189 -0.80 -43.06 -3.99
N SER A 190 0.15 -42.71 -3.13
CA SER A 190 1.40 -43.48 -2.86
C SER A 190 1.24 -44.33 -1.61
#